data_f392c8935f2ef5b0c6bc9dd7220271e8
#
_entry.id   f392c8935f2ef5b0c6bc9dd7220271e8
#
_cell.length_a   1.000
_cell.length_b   1.000
_cell.length_c   1.000
_cell.angle_alpha   90.00
_cell.angle_beta   90.00
_cell.angle_gamma   90.00
#
_symmetry.space_group_name_H-M   'P 1'
#
loop_
_entity.id
_entity.type
_entity.pdbx_description
1 polymer ?
#
loop_
_entity_poly.entity_id
_entity_poly.type
_entity_poly.pdbx_seq_one_letter_code
_entity_poly.pdbx_strand_id
1 'polypeptide(L)'
;MDNVAGQVKDIWDLMNTTYDKFVRTTDPMHEKKVQKIFKKLYDQGDIYKGAYKGKYCKPCESFWTESQLKDGCCPDCGRPVVDAEEEAYFFRMSKYADRLMKHIEDHPEFIQPES
;
A
#
# COMPACT_ATOMS: atom_id res chain seq x y z
N MET A 1 17.24 -10.40 1.71
CA MET A 1 15.89 -10.58 1.11
C MET A 1 15.77 -11.81 0.21
N ASP A 2 16.75 -12.12 -0.66
CA ASP A 2 16.66 -13.29 -1.55
C ASP A 2 16.66 -14.62 -0.79
N ASN A 3 17.43 -14.71 0.28
CA ASN A 3 17.43 -15.86 1.17
C ASN A 3 16.04 -16.13 1.80
N VAL A 4 15.36 -15.08 2.27
CA VAL A 4 14.02 -15.21 2.85
C VAL A 4 13.00 -15.67 1.81
N ALA A 5 13.06 -15.14 0.59
CA ALA A 5 12.19 -15.60 -0.51
C ALA A 5 12.42 -17.07 -0.87
N GLY A 6 13.68 -17.54 -0.79
CA GLY A 6 14.01 -18.97 -0.91
C GLY A 6 13.34 -19.80 0.17
N GLN A 7 13.50 -19.42 1.42
CA GLN A 7 12.87 -20.11 2.56
C GLN A 7 11.34 -20.18 2.47
N VAL A 8 10.69 -19.12 1.95
CA VAL A 8 9.23 -19.14 1.71
C VAL A 8 8.85 -20.20 0.69
N LYS A 9 9.61 -20.36 -0.40
CA LYS A 9 9.37 -21.41 -1.40
C LYS A 9 9.54 -22.79 -0.79
N ASP A 10 10.60 -23.02 -0.01
CA ASP A 10 10.86 -24.30 0.65
C ASP A 10 9.71 -24.69 1.60
N ILE A 11 9.15 -23.72 2.34
CA ILE A 11 7.98 -23.94 3.20
C ILE A 11 6.75 -24.29 2.36
N TRP A 12 6.50 -23.60 1.25
CA TRP A 12 5.37 -23.90 0.38
C TRP A 12 5.48 -25.29 -0.25
N ASP A 13 6.67 -25.68 -0.68
CA ASP A 13 6.93 -27.03 -1.18
C ASP A 13 6.67 -28.10 -0.10
N LEU A 14 7.10 -27.84 1.14
CA LEU A 14 6.83 -28.72 2.28
C LEU A 14 5.32 -28.86 2.58
N MET A 15 4.54 -27.79 2.36
CA MET A 15 3.10 -27.78 2.55
C MET A 15 2.30 -28.26 1.33
N ASN A 16 2.96 -28.77 0.31
CA ASN A 16 2.35 -29.16 -0.97
C ASN A 16 1.54 -28.01 -1.63
N THR A 17 1.95 -26.77 -1.42
CA THR A 17 1.32 -25.61 -2.05
C THR A 17 1.80 -25.50 -3.49
N THR A 18 0.89 -25.62 -4.43
CA THR A 18 1.19 -25.46 -5.86
C THR A 18 0.92 -24.03 -6.32
N TYR A 19 1.79 -23.51 -7.17
CA TYR A 19 1.65 -22.19 -7.78
C TYR A 19 2.31 -22.17 -9.16
N ASP A 20 1.71 -21.43 -10.10
CA ASP A 20 2.27 -21.31 -11.45
C ASP A 20 3.41 -20.29 -11.51
N LYS A 21 3.38 -19.29 -10.63
CA LYS A 21 4.37 -18.22 -10.62
C LYS A 21 4.56 -17.60 -9.24
N PHE A 22 5.81 -17.50 -8.83
CA PHE A 22 6.22 -16.77 -7.65
C PHE A 22 6.67 -15.35 -8.05
N VAL A 23 5.88 -14.34 -7.71
CA VAL A 23 6.14 -12.94 -8.07
C VAL A 23 6.71 -12.18 -6.90
N ARG A 24 7.78 -11.44 -7.14
CA ARG A 24 8.33 -10.47 -6.20
C ARG A 24 8.09 -9.05 -6.71
N THR A 25 7.88 -8.11 -5.80
CA THR A 25 7.70 -6.68 -6.15
C THR A 25 8.92 -6.07 -6.82
N THR A 26 10.10 -6.69 -6.65
CA THR A 26 11.37 -6.31 -7.30
C THR A 26 11.59 -6.98 -8.66
N ASP A 27 10.66 -7.80 -9.13
CA ASP A 27 10.78 -8.42 -10.45
C ASP A 27 10.63 -7.37 -11.56
N PRO A 28 11.52 -7.35 -12.56
CA PRO A 28 11.48 -6.35 -13.63
C PRO A 28 10.14 -6.33 -14.40
N MET A 29 9.49 -7.48 -14.53
CA MET A 29 8.18 -7.58 -15.18
C MET A 29 7.09 -6.96 -14.32
N HIS A 30 7.14 -7.14 -13.00
CA HIS A 30 6.22 -6.51 -12.05
C HIS A 30 6.39 -5.00 -12.09
N GLU A 31 7.62 -4.52 -11.97
CA GLU A 31 7.95 -3.08 -12.02
C GLU A 31 7.43 -2.42 -13.29
N LYS A 32 7.67 -3.01 -14.46
CA LYS A 32 7.17 -2.48 -15.75
C LYS A 32 5.65 -2.38 -15.79
N LYS A 33 4.94 -3.35 -15.23
CA LYS A 33 3.46 -3.33 -15.20
C LYS A 33 2.94 -2.26 -14.25
N VAL A 34 3.55 -2.14 -13.06
CA VAL A 34 3.20 -1.09 -12.09
C VAL A 34 3.46 0.30 -12.68
N GLN A 35 4.62 0.52 -13.29
CA GLN A 35 4.95 1.78 -13.96
C GLN A 35 3.92 2.15 -15.05
N LYS A 36 3.49 1.17 -15.85
CA LYS A 36 2.48 1.39 -16.89
C LYS A 36 1.14 1.82 -16.31
N ILE A 37 0.69 1.17 -15.24
CA ILE A 37 -0.58 1.51 -14.57
C ILE A 37 -0.47 2.87 -13.91
N PHE A 38 0.61 3.12 -13.18
CA PHE A 38 0.87 4.39 -12.53
C PHE A 38 0.87 5.55 -13.54
N LYS A 39 1.61 5.39 -14.64
CA LYS A 39 1.66 6.38 -15.71
C LYS A 39 0.28 6.64 -16.31
N LYS A 40 -0.51 5.61 -16.55
CA LYS A 40 -1.89 5.75 -17.06
C LYS A 40 -2.74 6.59 -16.12
N LEU A 41 -2.71 6.32 -14.82
CA LEU A 41 -3.49 7.07 -13.82
C LEU A 41 -2.97 8.52 -13.66
N TYR A 42 -1.66 8.71 -13.78
CA TYR A 42 -1.06 10.04 -13.77
C TYR A 42 -1.48 10.86 -15.00
N ASP A 43 -1.40 10.29 -16.19
CA ASP A 43 -1.81 10.94 -17.45
C ASP A 43 -3.32 11.27 -17.47
N GLN A 44 -4.16 10.49 -16.76
CA GLN A 44 -5.59 10.76 -16.56
C GLN A 44 -5.88 11.84 -15.51
N GLY A 45 -4.86 12.34 -14.81
CA GLY A 45 -5.01 13.32 -13.74
C GLY A 45 -5.55 12.73 -12.43
N ASP A 46 -5.56 11.40 -12.29
CA ASP A 46 -6.01 10.70 -11.08
C ASP A 46 -4.90 10.62 -10.03
N ILE A 47 -3.64 10.71 -10.47
CA ILE A 47 -2.47 10.84 -9.59
C ILE A 47 -1.90 12.25 -9.74
N TYR A 48 -1.60 12.89 -8.62
CA TYR A 48 -1.01 14.22 -8.59
C TYR A 48 0.07 14.30 -7.52
N LYS A 49 1.02 15.22 -7.71
CA LYS A 49 2.11 15.49 -6.78
C LYS A 49 1.66 16.51 -5.74
N GLY A 50 2.05 16.27 -4.50
CA GLY A 50 1.75 17.16 -3.37
C GLY A 50 2.74 16.94 -2.24
N ALA A 51 2.59 17.72 -1.17
CA ALA A 51 3.38 17.56 0.04
C ALA A 51 2.54 16.88 1.12
N TYR A 52 3.08 15.82 1.71
CA TYR A 52 2.52 15.19 2.89
C TYR A 52 3.24 15.72 4.12
N LYS A 53 2.47 16.29 5.05
CA LYS A 53 2.96 16.80 6.32
C LYS A 53 2.40 15.96 7.45
N GLY A 54 3.23 15.57 8.39
CA GLY A 54 2.79 14.78 9.54
C GLY A 54 3.88 14.60 10.58
N LYS A 55 3.52 13.91 11.64
CA LYS A 55 4.44 13.53 12.72
C LYS A 55 5.13 12.22 12.34
N TYR A 56 6.43 12.28 12.11
CA TYR A 56 7.21 11.14 11.63
C TYR A 56 7.98 10.46 12.75
N CYS A 57 7.82 9.16 12.86
CA CYS A 57 8.63 8.32 13.73
C CYS A 57 9.76 7.68 12.94
N LYS A 58 10.99 8.14 13.11
CA LYS A 58 12.15 7.61 12.38
C LYS A 58 12.39 6.12 12.57
N PRO A 59 12.34 5.56 13.82
CA PRO A 59 12.59 4.14 14.01
C PRO A 59 11.54 3.21 13.42
N CYS A 60 10.27 3.67 13.36
CA CYS A 60 9.16 2.89 12.78
C CYS A 60 8.92 3.20 11.30
N GLU A 61 9.62 4.23 10.77
CA GLU A 61 9.43 4.71 9.39
C GLU A 61 7.96 5.01 9.05
N SER A 62 7.24 5.59 10.03
CA SER A 62 5.78 5.78 9.95
C SER A 62 5.39 7.21 10.22
N PHE A 63 4.43 7.71 9.43
CA PHE A 63 3.76 8.98 9.66
C PHE A 63 2.50 8.78 10.50
N TRP A 64 2.24 9.75 11.38
CA TRP A 64 1.08 9.78 12.27
C TRP A 64 0.39 11.15 12.20
N THR A 65 -0.92 11.14 12.35
CA THR A 65 -1.67 12.37 12.63
C THR A 65 -1.57 12.70 14.12
N GLU A 66 -1.77 13.96 14.50
CA GLU A 66 -1.73 14.35 15.92
C GLU A 66 -2.73 13.57 16.78
N SER A 67 -3.91 13.25 16.24
CA SER A 67 -4.94 12.46 16.93
C SER A 67 -4.56 11.00 17.19
N GLN A 68 -3.58 10.48 16.47
CA GLN A 68 -3.11 9.09 16.62
C GLN A 68 -1.96 8.97 17.64
N LEU A 69 -1.32 10.08 17.98
CA LEU A 69 -0.24 10.07 18.94
C LEU A 69 -0.72 9.75 20.36
N LYS A 70 0.13 9.10 21.15
CA LYS A 70 -0.04 8.87 22.57
C LYS A 70 0.93 9.78 23.32
N ASP A 71 0.40 10.77 24.02
CA ASP A 71 1.20 11.78 24.76
C ASP A 71 2.29 12.44 23.88
N GLY A 72 1.97 12.73 22.61
CA GLY A 72 2.90 13.30 21.64
C GLY A 72 3.96 12.34 21.09
N CYS A 73 3.84 11.05 21.42
CA CYS A 73 4.78 10.01 21.02
C CYS A 73 4.15 9.01 20.01
N CYS A 74 5.01 8.28 19.33
CA CYS A 74 4.60 7.20 18.42
C CYS A 74 3.79 6.14 19.18
N PRO A 75 2.59 5.76 18.70
CA PRO A 75 1.74 4.77 19.35
C PRO A 75 2.34 3.36 19.36
N ASP A 76 3.23 3.05 18.40
CA ASP A 76 3.83 1.72 18.26
C ASP A 76 5.06 1.53 19.16
N CYS A 77 5.96 2.51 19.20
CA CYS A 77 7.24 2.34 19.90
C CYS A 77 7.43 3.30 21.08
N GLY A 78 6.49 4.21 21.34
CA GLY A 78 6.54 5.17 22.45
C GLY A 78 7.62 6.26 22.35
N ARG A 79 8.32 6.36 21.22
CA ARG A 79 9.39 7.35 21.03
C ARG A 79 8.84 8.69 20.53
N PRO A 80 9.52 9.81 20.84
CA PRO A 80 9.14 11.11 20.31
C PRO A 80 9.12 11.11 18.78
N VAL A 81 8.13 11.78 18.21
CA VAL A 81 8.00 12.01 16.77
C VAL A 81 8.52 13.40 16.41
N VAL A 82 8.86 13.60 15.14
CA VAL A 82 9.32 14.88 14.61
C VAL A 82 8.37 15.35 13.51
N ASP A 83 8.24 16.67 13.33
CA ASP A 83 7.55 17.19 12.17
C ASP A 83 8.34 16.86 10.91
N ALA A 84 7.67 16.31 9.93
CA ALA A 84 8.26 16.00 8.65
C ALA A 84 7.31 16.39 7.52
N GLU A 85 7.91 16.86 6.44
CA GLU A 85 7.23 17.15 5.19
C GLU A 85 7.93 16.37 4.08
N GLU A 86 7.17 15.62 3.31
CA GLU A 86 7.69 14.82 2.22
C GLU A 86 6.86 15.03 0.96
N GLU A 87 7.56 15.18 -0.16
CA GLU A 87 6.92 15.25 -1.46
C GLU A 87 6.41 13.84 -1.83
N ALA A 88 5.12 13.72 -2.11
CA ALA A 88 4.49 12.43 -2.37
C ALA A 88 3.48 12.52 -3.52
N TYR A 89 3.18 11.39 -4.11
CA TYR A 89 2.08 11.27 -5.05
C TYR A 89 0.80 10.86 -4.32
N PHE A 90 -0.29 11.53 -4.68
CA PHE A 90 -1.62 11.27 -4.14
C PHE A 90 -2.53 10.74 -5.23
N PHE A 91 -3.42 9.81 -4.85
CA PHE A 91 -4.45 9.28 -5.73
C PHE A 91 -5.81 9.89 -5.38
N ARG A 92 -6.56 10.38 -6.38
CA ARG A 92 -7.88 10.97 -6.21
C ARG A 92 -8.96 9.91 -6.01
N MET A 93 -8.90 9.18 -4.90
CA MET A 93 -9.82 8.09 -4.58
C MET A 93 -11.30 8.52 -4.58
N SER A 94 -11.58 9.74 -4.08
CA SER A 94 -12.94 10.29 -4.02
C SER A 94 -13.64 10.36 -5.38
N LYS A 95 -12.90 10.52 -6.48
CA LYS A 95 -13.43 10.51 -7.85
C LYS A 95 -14.10 9.15 -8.21
N TYR A 96 -13.73 8.09 -7.52
CA TYR A 96 -14.17 6.73 -7.80
C TYR A 96 -15.23 6.21 -6.83
N ALA A 97 -15.54 6.97 -5.76
CA ALA A 97 -16.43 6.51 -4.69
C ALA A 97 -17.80 6.05 -5.21
N ASP A 98 -18.50 6.90 -5.96
CA ASP A 98 -19.83 6.59 -6.48
C ASP A 98 -19.82 5.42 -7.46
N ARG A 99 -18.78 5.36 -8.32
CA ARG A 99 -18.60 4.23 -9.25
C ARG A 99 -18.36 2.91 -8.53
N LEU A 100 -17.56 2.95 -7.46
CA LEU A 100 -17.26 1.75 -6.67
C LEU A 100 -18.50 1.28 -5.92
N MET A 101 -19.24 2.19 -5.28
CA MET A 101 -20.49 1.87 -4.59
C MET A 101 -21.51 1.26 -5.55
N LYS A 102 -21.71 1.90 -6.70
CA LYS A 102 -22.61 1.36 -7.72
C LYS A 102 -22.17 -0.03 -8.23
N HIS A 103 -20.85 -0.24 -8.41
CA HIS A 103 -20.36 -1.54 -8.82
C HIS A 103 -20.66 -2.64 -7.80
N ILE A 104 -20.50 -2.33 -6.50
CA ILE A 104 -20.81 -3.27 -5.41
C ILE A 104 -22.32 -3.58 -5.37
N GLU A 105 -23.18 -2.58 -5.58
CA GLU A 105 -24.63 -2.75 -5.64
C GLU A 105 -25.07 -3.62 -6.85
N ASP A 106 -24.48 -3.35 -8.02
CA ASP A 106 -24.78 -4.08 -9.27
C ASP A 106 -24.18 -5.52 -9.28
N HIS A 107 -23.15 -5.77 -8.46
CA HIS A 107 -22.37 -7.01 -8.39
C HIS A 107 -22.15 -7.45 -6.94
N PRO A 108 -23.19 -7.99 -6.27
CA PRO A 108 -23.05 -8.43 -4.87
C PRO A 108 -21.95 -9.45 -4.64
N GLU A 109 -21.66 -10.27 -5.65
CA GLU A 109 -20.61 -11.29 -5.65
C GLU A 109 -19.18 -10.71 -5.62
N PHE A 110 -19.02 -9.40 -5.83
CA PHE A 110 -17.71 -8.74 -5.89
C PHE A 110 -16.99 -8.73 -4.53
N ILE A 111 -17.75 -8.67 -3.44
CA ILE A 111 -17.22 -8.71 -2.07
C ILE A 111 -17.47 -10.09 -1.48
N GLN A 112 -16.42 -10.78 -1.09
CA GLN A 112 -16.47 -12.09 -0.47
C GLN A 112 -15.54 -12.16 0.74
N PRO A 113 -15.96 -12.89 1.81
CA PRO A 113 -17.27 -13.52 2.00
C PRO A 113 -18.39 -12.50 2.23
N GLU A 114 -19.65 -12.93 2.08
CA GLU A 114 -20.83 -12.08 2.29
C GLU A 114 -21.04 -11.67 3.75
N SER A 115 -20.32 -12.29 4.68
CA SER A 115 -20.44 -12.05 6.13
C SER A 115 -19.16 -11.53 6.73
#